data_3b4ac7d6a735df410759625fa0d95307
#
_entry.id   3b4ac7d6a735df410759625fa0d95307
#
_cell.length_a   1.000
_cell.length_b   1.000
_cell.length_c   1.000
_cell.angle_alpha   90.00
_cell.angle_beta   90.00
_cell.angle_gamma   90.00
#
_symmetry.space_group_name_H-M   'P 1'
#
loop_
_entity.id
_entity.type
_entity.pdbx_description
1 polymer ?
#
loop_
_entity_poly.entity_id
_entity_poly.type
_entity_poly.pdbx_seq_one_letter_code
_entity_poly.pdbx_strand_id
1 'polypeptide(L)'
;GDDPLPEGFAMPLIQAAVRAVVQINAAGAGIRIKLVPTGPADITIRPTALTEGSVLTEMPGFSGSGVMGVGYMTVWSNDDDIITEAVILISTGILAEDLASVVLEEITQSLGFLYDIDGPAYEGVSILSQGSNATTVIAGQDAALLRLHYPPE
;
A
#
# COMPACT_ATOMS: atom_id res chain seq x y z
N GLY A 1 11.26 -18.10 -7.08
CA GLY A 1 12.61 -17.61 -6.85
C GLY A 1 12.55 -16.09 -6.69
N ASP A 2 13.23 -15.58 -5.66
CA ASP A 2 13.32 -14.14 -5.48
C ASP A 2 14.28 -13.60 -6.54
N ASP A 3 13.75 -12.87 -7.51
CA ASP A 3 14.59 -12.13 -8.44
C ASP A 3 15.43 -11.13 -7.66
N PRO A 4 16.72 -10.98 -7.97
CA PRO A 4 17.55 -10.01 -7.28
C PRO A 4 16.99 -8.61 -7.50
N LEU A 5 16.86 -7.85 -6.40
CA LEU A 5 16.43 -6.46 -6.50
C LEU A 5 17.39 -5.65 -7.36
N PRO A 6 16.89 -4.74 -8.20
CA PRO A 6 17.74 -3.78 -8.89
C PRO A 6 18.61 -3.02 -7.90
N GLU A 7 19.85 -2.77 -8.28
CA GLU A 7 20.77 -1.97 -7.46
C GLU A 7 20.14 -0.62 -7.10
N GLY A 8 20.18 -0.26 -5.82
CA GLY A 8 19.64 0.99 -5.33
C GLY A 8 18.12 1.02 -5.09
N PHE A 9 17.37 -0.04 -5.37
CA PHE A 9 15.91 -0.05 -5.17
C PHE A 9 15.50 -0.24 -3.71
N ALA A 10 16.22 -1.05 -2.95
CA ALA A 10 15.85 -1.43 -1.59
C ALA A 10 15.73 -0.23 -0.64
N MET A 11 16.70 0.67 -0.65
CA MET A 11 16.71 1.82 0.28
C MET A 11 15.56 2.81 0.03
N PRO A 12 15.28 3.25 -1.21
CA PRO A 12 14.10 4.07 -1.50
C PRO A 12 12.79 3.40 -1.08
N LEU A 13 12.64 2.09 -1.29
CA LEU A 13 11.44 1.35 -0.88
C LEU A 13 11.28 1.35 0.64
N ILE A 14 12.35 1.07 1.39
CA ILE A 14 12.34 1.12 2.85
C ILE A 14 11.98 2.52 3.35
N GLN A 15 12.57 3.56 2.76
CA GLN A 15 12.27 4.95 3.11
C GLN A 15 10.81 5.31 2.84
N ALA A 16 10.25 4.86 1.72
CA ALA A 16 8.83 5.04 1.40
C ALA A 16 7.93 4.34 2.43
N ALA A 17 8.26 3.11 2.83
CA ALA A 17 7.54 2.37 3.86
C ALA A 17 7.63 3.07 5.24
N VAL A 18 8.80 3.55 5.64
CA VAL A 18 8.98 4.31 6.89
C VAL A 18 8.10 5.57 6.89
N ARG A 19 8.10 6.34 5.80
CA ARG A 19 7.27 7.54 5.67
C ARG A 19 5.78 7.21 5.76
N ALA A 20 5.34 6.14 5.08
CA ALA A 20 3.96 5.68 5.15
C ALA A 20 3.54 5.32 6.58
N VAL A 21 4.36 4.56 7.31
CA VAL A 21 4.12 4.22 8.72
C VAL A 21 3.98 5.48 9.58
N VAL A 22 4.85 6.47 9.40
CA VAL A 22 4.79 7.74 10.13
C VAL A 22 3.49 8.49 9.83
N GLN A 23 3.10 8.58 8.56
CA GLN A 23 1.86 9.26 8.14
C GLN A 23 0.60 8.60 8.71
N ILE A 24 0.50 7.28 8.62
CA ILE A 24 -0.65 6.53 9.10
C ILE A 24 -0.76 6.66 10.63
N ASN A 25 0.34 6.48 11.35
CA ASN A 25 0.34 6.61 12.81
C ASN A 25 0.06 8.05 13.29
N ALA A 26 0.42 9.07 12.50
CA ALA A 26 0.15 10.48 12.81
C ALA A 26 -1.32 10.89 12.56
N ALA A 27 -2.10 10.07 11.85
CA ALA A 27 -3.51 10.36 11.58
C ALA A 27 -4.40 10.36 12.82
N GLY A 28 -3.94 9.81 13.95
CA GLY A 28 -4.67 9.77 15.21
C GLY A 28 -5.81 8.75 15.23
N ALA A 29 -5.75 7.73 14.40
CA ALA A 29 -6.67 6.60 14.42
C ALA A 29 -6.32 5.61 15.55
N GLY A 30 -7.27 4.74 15.88
CA GLY A 30 -7.12 3.68 16.89
C GLY A 30 -6.25 2.50 16.43
N ILE A 31 -5.56 2.61 15.30
CA ILE A 31 -4.60 1.63 14.82
C ILE A 31 -3.18 2.19 14.89
N ARG A 32 -2.24 1.32 15.15
CA ARG A 32 -0.82 1.65 15.11
C ARG A 32 -0.06 0.56 14.37
N ILE A 33 0.62 0.94 13.31
CA ILE A 33 1.48 0.05 12.52
C ILE A 33 2.95 0.31 12.84
N LYS A 34 3.77 -0.72 12.66
CA LYS A 34 5.23 -0.62 12.84
C LYS A 34 5.94 -1.37 11.72
N LEU A 35 7.10 -0.87 11.32
CA LEU A 35 7.97 -1.57 10.40
C LEU A 35 8.72 -2.71 11.12
N VAL A 36 8.67 -3.90 10.54
CA VAL A 36 9.40 -5.09 11.00
C VAL A 36 10.43 -5.45 9.94
N PRO A 37 11.74 -5.33 10.21
CA PRO A 37 12.76 -5.54 9.20
C PRO A 37 12.84 -6.99 8.71
N THR A 38 12.53 -7.94 9.59
CA THR A 38 12.62 -9.39 9.31
C THR A 38 11.60 -10.14 10.14
N GLY A 39 11.17 -11.29 9.64
CA GLY A 39 10.21 -12.16 10.32
C GLY A 39 8.78 -11.99 9.83
N PRO A 40 7.81 -12.65 10.47
CA PRO A 40 6.41 -12.59 10.07
C PRO A 40 5.85 -11.18 10.29
N ALA A 41 5.00 -10.74 9.35
CA ALA A 41 4.31 -9.46 9.39
C ALA A 41 2.90 -9.63 8.86
N ASP A 42 1.96 -8.82 9.36
CA ASP A 42 0.57 -8.82 8.90
C ASP A 42 0.45 -8.20 7.50
N ILE A 43 1.33 -7.25 7.18
CA ILE A 43 1.45 -6.61 5.86
C ILE A 43 2.86 -6.86 5.32
N THR A 44 2.96 -7.51 4.18
CA THR A 44 4.24 -7.78 3.51
C THR A 44 4.36 -6.99 2.22
N ILE A 45 5.43 -6.23 2.05
CA ILE A 45 5.75 -5.53 0.80
C ILE A 45 6.76 -6.36 0.02
N ARG A 46 6.39 -6.75 -1.20
CA ARG A 46 7.21 -7.58 -2.10
C ARG A 46 7.51 -6.84 -3.39
N PRO A 47 8.76 -6.48 -3.63
CA PRO A 47 9.19 -6.02 -4.95
C PRO A 47 8.99 -7.11 -6.01
N THR A 48 8.58 -6.71 -7.21
CA THR A 48 8.39 -7.63 -8.34
C THR A 48 8.90 -7.00 -9.64
N ALA A 49 9.41 -7.84 -10.54
CA ALA A 49 9.78 -7.42 -11.89
C ALA A 49 8.57 -7.26 -12.83
N LEU A 50 7.36 -7.63 -12.37
CA LEU A 50 6.13 -7.43 -13.15
C LEU A 50 5.93 -5.94 -13.42
N THR A 51 5.58 -5.62 -14.66
CA THR A 51 5.28 -4.26 -15.10
C THR A 51 3.78 -4.01 -15.13
N GLU A 52 3.39 -2.75 -15.16
CA GLU A 52 2.02 -2.33 -15.36
C GLU A 52 1.40 -3.03 -16.58
N GLY A 53 0.17 -3.52 -16.42
CA GLY A 53 -0.53 -4.30 -17.45
C GLY A 53 -0.25 -5.81 -17.43
N SER A 54 0.72 -6.29 -16.65
CA SER A 54 0.96 -7.73 -16.50
C SER A 54 -0.22 -8.41 -15.83
N VAL A 55 -0.61 -9.58 -16.37
CA VAL A 55 -1.64 -10.40 -15.73
C VAL A 55 -1.04 -11.10 -14.52
N LEU A 56 -1.67 -10.93 -13.36
CA LEU A 56 -1.28 -11.62 -12.14
C LEU A 56 -1.81 -13.04 -12.16
N THR A 57 -0.93 -13.97 -11.91
CA THR A 57 -1.24 -15.40 -11.73
C THR A 57 -0.84 -15.82 -10.33
N GLU A 58 -1.36 -16.96 -9.87
CA GLU A 58 -0.93 -17.53 -8.60
C GLU A 58 0.60 -17.70 -8.56
N MET A 59 1.21 -17.17 -7.52
CA MET A 59 2.63 -17.32 -7.24
C MET A 59 2.83 -17.60 -5.74
N PRO A 60 3.97 -18.16 -5.33
CA PRO A 60 4.22 -18.46 -3.92
C PRO A 60 3.99 -17.23 -3.02
N GLY A 61 3.08 -17.36 -2.03
CA GLY A 61 2.71 -16.28 -1.11
C GLY A 61 1.83 -15.18 -1.72
N PHE A 62 1.21 -15.47 -2.88
CA PHE A 62 0.22 -14.59 -3.49
C PHE A 62 -0.82 -15.46 -4.19
N SER A 63 -2.07 -15.37 -3.77
CA SER A 63 -3.20 -15.99 -4.45
C SER A 63 -4.16 -14.88 -4.90
N GLY A 64 -4.44 -14.85 -6.17
CA GLY A 64 -5.33 -13.85 -6.75
C GLY A 64 -5.17 -13.79 -8.26
N SER A 65 -6.11 -13.13 -8.91
CA SER A 65 -6.05 -12.82 -10.32
C SER A 65 -6.38 -11.35 -10.50
N GLY A 66 -5.63 -10.68 -11.36
CA GLY A 66 -5.83 -9.27 -11.64
C GLY A 66 -4.83 -8.77 -12.67
N VAL A 67 -4.79 -7.48 -12.84
CA VAL A 67 -3.83 -6.79 -13.70
C VAL A 67 -2.94 -5.92 -12.81
N MET A 68 -1.64 -6.07 -12.94
CA MET A 68 -0.65 -5.29 -12.21
C MET A 68 -0.74 -3.82 -12.62
N GLY A 69 -0.85 -2.93 -11.63
CA GLY A 69 -0.48 -1.52 -11.77
C GLY A 69 1.02 -1.34 -11.50
N VAL A 70 1.43 -0.17 -11.07
CA VAL A 70 2.79 0.04 -10.51
C VAL A 70 2.88 -0.49 -9.08
N GLY A 71 1.75 -0.52 -8.37
CA GLY A 71 1.49 -1.23 -7.13
C GLY A 71 0.29 -2.15 -7.29
N TYR A 72 0.17 -3.13 -6.43
CA TYR A 72 -0.98 -4.02 -6.34
C TYR A 72 -1.07 -4.59 -4.92
N MET A 73 -2.27 -4.60 -4.35
CA MET A 73 -2.52 -5.07 -3.00
C MET A 73 -3.56 -6.18 -3.00
N THR A 74 -3.33 -7.20 -2.19
CA THR A 74 -4.33 -8.21 -1.87
C THR A 74 -4.41 -8.41 -0.37
N VAL A 75 -5.60 -8.67 0.14
CA VAL A 75 -5.86 -8.92 1.56
C VAL A 75 -6.59 -10.24 1.75
N TRP A 76 -6.37 -10.85 2.91
CA TRP A 76 -7.17 -11.98 3.39
C TRP A 76 -7.87 -11.56 4.66
N SER A 77 -9.12 -11.96 4.79
CA SER A 77 -9.93 -11.73 5.99
C SER A 77 -10.40 -13.07 6.58
N ASN A 78 -10.72 -13.06 7.86
CA ASN A 78 -11.37 -14.15 8.53
C ASN A 78 -12.90 -14.14 8.32
N ASP A 79 -13.60 -15.06 8.97
CA ASP A 79 -15.07 -15.20 8.86
C ASP A 79 -15.84 -13.99 9.46
N ASP A 80 -15.19 -13.15 10.24
CA ASP A 80 -15.74 -11.93 10.82
C ASP A 80 -15.40 -10.68 9.98
N ASP A 81 -14.93 -10.84 8.73
CA ASP A 81 -14.46 -9.80 7.83
C ASP A 81 -13.28 -8.96 8.36
N ILE A 82 -12.53 -9.50 9.34
CA ILE A 82 -11.34 -8.86 9.87
C ILE A 82 -10.14 -9.22 8.98
N ILE A 83 -9.45 -8.21 8.45
CA ILE A 83 -8.22 -8.42 7.67
C ILE A 83 -7.15 -9.01 8.58
N THR A 84 -6.62 -10.16 8.18
CA THR A 84 -5.61 -10.90 8.93
C THR A 84 -4.25 -10.86 8.27
N GLU A 85 -4.20 -10.64 6.96
CA GLU A 85 -2.96 -10.58 6.19
C GLU A 85 -3.14 -9.71 4.95
N ALA A 86 -2.08 -9.05 4.53
CA ALA A 86 -2.00 -8.34 3.26
C ALA A 86 -0.64 -8.56 2.59
N VAL A 87 -0.66 -8.67 1.26
CA VAL A 87 0.55 -8.66 0.43
C VAL A 87 0.45 -7.53 -0.57
N ILE A 88 1.47 -6.68 -0.58
CA ILE A 88 1.61 -5.54 -1.50
C ILE A 88 2.74 -5.88 -2.47
N LEU A 89 2.45 -5.84 -3.76
CA LEU A 89 3.44 -5.95 -4.83
C LEU A 89 3.81 -4.55 -5.30
N ILE A 90 5.09 -4.25 -5.39
CA ILE A 90 5.60 -2.99 -5.96
C ILE A 90 6.49 -3.33 -7.15
N SER A 91 6.14 -2.79 -8.33
CA SER A 91 6.96 -2.95 -9.52
C SER A 91 8.33 -2.30 -9.34
N THR A 92 9.38 -3.04 -9.62
CA THR A 92 10.74 -2.47 -9.62
C THR A 92 10.98 -1.48 -10.77
N GLY A 93 10.07 -1.43 -11.75
CA GLY A 93 10.05 -0.44 -12.82
C GLY A 93 9.33 0.86 -12.48
N ILE A 94 8.81 1.01 -11.25
CA ILE A 94 8.14 2.24 -10.81
C ILE A 94 9.09 3.45 -10.88
N LEU A 95 8.55 4.61 -11.28
CA LEU A 95 9.30 5.85 -11.24
C LEU A 95 9.64 6.23 -9.78
N ALA A 96 10.86 6.72 -9.56
CA ALA A 96 11.32 7.09 -8.21
C ALA A 96 10.42 8.16 -7.56
N GLU A 97 9.85 9.05 -8.36
CA GLU A 97 8.93 10.12 -7.92
C GLU A 97 7.57 9.60 -7.46
N ASP A 98 7.13 8.43 -7.96
CA ASP A 98 5.83 7.84 -7.62
C ASP A 98 5.91 6.86 -6.43
N LEU A 99 7.10 6.40 -6.09
CA LEU A 99 7.29 5.33 -5.11
C LEU A 99 6.68 5.66 -3.74
N ALA A 100 6.87 6.89 -3.25
CA ALA A 100 6.38 7.29 -1.93
C ALA A 100 4.85 7.33 -1.87
N SER A 101 4.18 7.85 -2.90
CA SER A 101 2.72 7.90 -2.97
C SER A 101 2.12 6.51 -3.14
N VAL A 102 2.65 5.71 -4.05
CA VAL A 102 2.15 4.35 -4.30
C VAL A 102 2.29 3.46 -3.07
N VAL A 103 3.44 3.48 -2.39
CA VAL A 103 3.63 2.69 -1.15
C VAL A 103 2.65 3.15 -0.06
N LEU A 104 2.44 4.45 0.11
CA LEU A 104 1.48 4.97 1.08
C LEU A 104 0.05 4.54 0.73
N GLU A 105 -0.34 4.63 -0.53
CA GLU A 105 -1.65 4.20 -1.03
C GLU A 105 -1.90 2.72 -0.76
N GLU A 106 -1.01 1.84 -1.19
CA GLU A 106 -1.16 0.39 -1.05
C GLU A 106 -1.21 -0.05 0.42
N ILE A 107 -0.39 0.55 1.29
CA ILE A 107 -0.46 0.29 2.73
C ILE A 107 -1.80 0.77 3.30
N THR A 108 -2.26 1.96 2.91
CA THR A 108 -3.55 2.49 3.37
C THR A 108 -4.70 1.61 2.91
N GLN A 109 -4.70 1.18 1.66
CA GLN A 109 -5.71 0.25 1.13
C GLN A 109 -5.69 -1.09 1.87
N SER A 110 -4.53 -1.61 2.22
CA SER A 110 -4.39 -2.86 2.98
C SER A 110 -5.02 -2.82 4.38
N LEU A 111 -5.31 -1.64 4.89
CA LEU A 111 -6.03 -1.43 6.16
C LEU A 111 -7.57 -1.50 6.02
N GLY A 112 -8.10 -1.76 4.82
CA GLY A 112 -9.53 -1.94 4.57
C GLY A 112 -10.15 -0.93 3.59
N PHE A 113 -9.36 -0.02 3.04
CA PHE A 113 -9.81 0.94 2.02
C PHE A 113 -9.57 0.36 0.62
N LEU A 114 -10.35 -0.66 0.24
CA LEU A 114 -10.09 -1.55 -0.87
C LEU A 114 -10.34 -0.96 -2.26
N TYR A 115 -10.93 0.25 -2.34
CA TYR A 115 -11.33 0.87 -3.59
C TYR A 115 -10.78 2.29 -3.69
N ASP A 116 -10.40 2.66 -4.91
CA ASP A 116 -10.03 4.02 -5.24
C ASP A 116 -11.27 4.94 -5.25
N ILE A 117 -11.02 6.21 -5.02
CA ILE A 117 -12.06 7.25 -5.10
C ILE A 117 -11.94 7.95 -6.45
N ASP A 118 -12.98 7.86 -7.26
CA ASP A 118 -13.07 8.57 -8.53
C ASP A 118 -13.62 9.98 -8.33
N GLY A 119 -13.09 10.92 -9.07
CA GLY A 119 -13.58 12.29 -9.16
C GLY A 119 -12.49 13.35 -9.03
N PRO A 120 -12.58 14.42 -9.84
CA PRO A 120 -11.55 15.45 -9.92
C PRO A 120 -11.34 16.23 -8.61
N ALA A 121 -12.32 16.22 -7.71
CA ALA A 121 -12.20 16.86 -6.40
C ALA A 121 -11.20 16.17 -5.45
N TYR A 122 -10.85 14.92 -5.74
CA TYR A 122 -9.93 14.09 -4.93
C TYR A 122 -8.52 14.03 -5.50
N GLU A 123 -8.35 14.42 -6.76
CA GLU A 123 -7.04 14.42 -7.43
C GLU A 123 -6.06 15.36 -6.73
N GLY A 124 -4.89 14.85 -6.36
CA GLY A 124 -3.88 15.59 -5.63
C GLY A 124 -4.24 15.96 -4.18
N VAL A 125 -5.38 15.47 -3.67
CA VAL A 125 -5.88 15.74 -2.30
C VAL A 125 -5.95 14.45 -1.49
N SER A 126 -6.55 13.40 -2.04
CA SER A 126 -6.67 12.08 -1.38
C SER A 126 -5.60 11.12 -1.88
N ILE A 127 -5.04 10.34 -0.95
CA ILE A 127 -4.15 9.22 -1.28
C ILE A 127 -4.90 8.09 -2.00
N LEU A 128 -6.21 8.03 -1.88
CA LEU A 128 -7.08 7.04 -2.51
C LEU A 128 -7.66 7.51 -3.85
N SER A 129 -7.17 8.62 -4.41
CA SER A 129 -7.64 9.14 -5.69
C SER A 129 -7.21 8.24 -6.85
N GLN A 130 -8.16 7.77 -7.64
CA GLN A 130 -7.90 6.97 -8.83
C GLN A 130 -7.11 7.73 -9.90
N GLY A 131 -7.29 9.04 -9.99
CA GLY A 131 -6.72 9.88 -11.06
C GLY A 131 -5.33 10.45 -10.80
N SER A 132 -4.73 10.27 -9.61
CA SER A 132 -3.49 10.95 -9.26
C SER A 132 -2.68 10.25 -8.18
N ASN A 133 -1.40 10.05 -8.43
CA ASN A 133 -0.39 9.58 -7.47
C ASN A 133 0.42 10.74 -6.85
N ALA A 134 -0.11 11.97 -6.86
CA ALA A 134 0.63 13.14 -6.40
C ALA A 134 0.67 13.29 -4.88
N THR A 135 -0.23 12.62 -4.15
CA THR A 135 -0.37 12.76 -2.70
C THR A 135 0.58 11.83 -1.96
N THR A 136 1.37 12.39 -1.06
CA THR A 136 2.34 11.64 -0.21
C THR A 136 2.07 11.84 1.29
N VAL A 137 0.88 12.35 1.63
CA VAL A 137 0.50 12.73 3.00
C VAL A 137 -0.91 12.23 3.29
N ILE A 138 -1.10 11.65 4.47
CA ILE A 138 -2.43 11.37 5.03
C ILE A 138 -2.91 12.63 5.75
N ALA A 139 -3.88 13.33 5.18
CA ALA A 139 -4.43 14.57 5.74
C ALA A 139 -5.93 14.69 5.46
N GLY A 140 -6.58 15.68 6.08
CA GLY A 140 -7.97 16.03 5.81
C GLY A 140 -8.92 14.83 5.89
N GLN A 141 -9.60 14.54 4.78
CA GLN A 141 -10.57 13.45 4.69
C GLN A 141 -9.97 12.07 4.85
N ASP A 142 -8.73 11.83 4.38
CA ASP A 142 -8.08 10.52 4.50
C ASP A 142 -7.78 10.20 5.96
N ALA A 143 -7.31 11.17 6.74
CA ALA A 143 -7.13 11.03 8.17
C ALA A 143 -8.47 10.84 8.90
N ALA A 144 -9.53 11.54 8.47
CA ALA A 144 -10.87 11.36 9.02
C ALA A 144 -11.43 9.97 8.73
N LEU A 145 -11.23 9.44 7.51
CA LEU A 145 -11.62 8.07 7.15
C LEU A 145 -10.88 7.03 8.00
N LEU A 146 -9.57 7.19 8.22
CA LEU A 146 -8.82 6.30 9.10
C LEU A 146 -9.38 6.31 10.53
N ARG A 147 -9.68 7.48 11.09
CA ARG A 147 -10.29 7.59 12.43
C ARG A 147 -11.70 7.01 12.51
N LEU A 148 -12.46 7.10 11.42
CA LEU A 148 -13.80 6.51 11.35
C LEU A 148 -13.74 4.99 11.30
N HIS A 149 -12.81 4.44 10.52
CA HIS A 149 -12.63 2.99 10.34
C HIS A 149 -11.95 2.34 11.55
N TYR A 150 -11.00 3.03 12.14
CA TYR A 150 -10.31 2.67 13.38
C TYR A 150 -10.50 3.78 14.42
N PRO A 151 -11.63 3.78 15.15
CA PRO A 151 -11.90 4.82 16.13
C PRO A 151 -10.82 4.85 17.22
N PRO A 152 -10.30 6.04 17.59
CA PRO A 152 -9.41 6.16 18.73
C PRO A 152 -10.15 5.80 20.02
N GLU A 153 -9.42 5.20 20.99
CA GLU A 153 -9.95 4.90 22.32
C GLU A 153 -10.26 6.16 23.13
#